data_471095cfb00be9cec3c0f8cd5e8be79b
#
_entry.id   471095cfb00be9cec3c0f8cd5e8be79b
#
_cell.length_a   1.000
_cell.length_b   1.000
_cell.length_c   1.000
_cell.angle_alpha   90.00
_cell.angle_beta   90.00
_cell.angle_gamma   90.00
#
_symmetry.space_group_name_H-M   'P 1'
#
loop_
_entity.id
_entity.type
_entity.pdbx_description
1 polymer ?
#
loop_
_entity_poly.entity_id
_entity_poly.type
_entity_poly.pdbx_seq_one_letter_code
_entity_poly.pdbx_strand_id
1 'polypeptide(L)'
;MVKKIQFILFTGLFLIIITTTASKREILRIKNEIIKDPKLNYKKYIPNPSDLVISRSDYANKLYGFWLGQCIANWTGLVTEMDKIGNIGEIKTGKFYTREDWGKPDQPNIWSDGKSSDLSPTIDFVFVDEGANWGSDDDTDIEYMYQYMHYVNESSILDGDQIRAGWLKHIKKEEENFLWVSNQTAFDLMNEGMVPPATSLPENNPYYEMIDAQLTTEIFGFFAPARPDIALKISHLPIRTTAKLNSEWIAEFYVIMYSLASYVDKDLNVRDKILWMSKQARKRLPNDSYSAKMYDFVRTNYEANIPWEQTRDMIYNKYQVMQEDGYNLTSKNLHCNGCFAAGINFASSIVSLLYGEGNIQETIKIGTLCGWDSDNPTSTWGGLIGF
;
A
#
# COMPACT_ATOMS: atom_id res chain seq x y z
N MET A 1 -18.41 -47.17 35.09
CA MET A 1 -18.62 -46.16 34.00
C MET A 1 -17.59 -45.02 34.02
N VAL A 2 -17.00 -44.67 35.14
CA VAL A 2 -16.05 -43.52 35.31
C VAL A 2 -14.64 -43.79 34.73
N LYS A 3 -14.16 -45.06 34.69
CA LYS A 3 -12.82 -45.36 34.18
C LYS A 3 -12.66 -45.32 32.63
N LYS A 4 -13.75 -45.41 31.85
CA LYS A 4 -13.68 -45.33 30.38
C LYS A 4 -13.60 -43.87 29.85
N ILE A 5 -14.10 -42.91 30.62
CA ILE A 5 -14.10 -41.48 30.21
C ILE A 5 -12.72 -40.87 30.40
N GLN A 6 -11.96 -41.30 31.43
CA GLN A 6 -10.59 -40.78 31.65
C GLN A 6 -9.60 -41.22 30.57
N PHE A 7 -9.80 -42.40 29.95
CA PHE A 7 -8.90 -42.92 28.92
C PHE A 7 -9.09 -42.19 27.57
N ILE A 8 -10.32 -41.75 27.26
CA ILE A 8 -10.63 -41.01 26.03
C ILE A 8 -10.12 -39.59 26.09
N LEU A 9 -10.16 -38.93 27.27
CA LEU A 9 -9.60 -37.59 27.46
C LEU A 9 -8.08 -37.57 27.36
N PHE A 10 -7.39 -38.60 27.83
CA PHE A 10 -5.93 -38.68 27.78
C PHE A 10 -5.40 -38.94 26.34
N THR A 11 -6.11 -39.74 25.55
CA THR A 11 -5.74 -39.98 24.14
C THR A 11 -6.06 -38.79 23.24
N GLY A 12 -7.14 -38.06 23.51
CA GLY A 12 -7.46 -36.84 22.79
C GLY A 12 -6.45 -35.73 23.02
N LEU A 13 -6.01 -35.53 24.27
CA LEU A 13 -4.98 -34.51 24.61
C LEU A 13 -3.60 -34.85 24.02
N PHE A 14 -3.25 -36.16 23.93
CA PHE A 14 -1.99 -36.58 23.34
C PHE A 14 -1.97 -36.44 21.81
N LEU A 15 -3.12 -36.64 21.12
CA LEU A 15 -3.23 -36.40 19.67
C LEU A 15 -3.15 -34.88 19.34
N ILE A 16 -3.77 -34.00 20.16
CA ILE A 16 -3.72 -32.55 19.95
C ILE A 16 -2.30 -32.02 20.17
N ILE A 17 -1.55 -32.54 21.13
CA ILE A 17 -0.16 -32.16 21.38
C ILE A 17 0.76 -32.63 20.25
N ILE A 18 0.53 -33.81 19.68
CA ILE A 18 1.32 -34.35 18.55
C ILE A 18 1.04 -33.55 17.26
N THR A 19 -0.21 -33.17 17.00
CA THR A 19 -0.54 -32.39 15.79
C THR A 19 -0.02 -30.97 15.88
N THR A 20 -0.06 -30.31 17.05
CA THR A 20 0.51 -28.97 17.22
C THR A 20 2.04 -28.95 17.18
N THR A 21 2.71 -29.99 17.67
CA THR A 21 4.19 -30.11 17.57
C THR A 21 4.65 -30.48 16.15
N ALA A 22 3.90 -31.31 15.42
CA ALA A 22 4.21 -31.60 14.01
C ALA A 22 4.03 -30.35 13.13
N SER A 23 2.94 -29.60 13.30
CA SER A 23 2.70 -28.33 12.59
C SER A 23 3.77 -27.27 12.89
N LYS A 24 4.19 -27.11 14.16
CA LYS A 24 5.29 -26.20 14.51
C LYS A 24 6.64 -26.65 13.93
N ARG A 25 6.91 -27.96 13.84
CA ARG A 25 8.14 -28.47 13.22
C ARG A 25 8.13 -28.30 11.70
N GLU A 26 6.99 -28.44 11.06
CA GLU A 26 6.84 -28.24 9.62
C GLU A 26 7.00 -26.76 9.23
N ILE A 27 6.38 -25.85 9.99
CA ILE A 27 6.56 -24.39 9.84
C ILE A 27 8.02 -23.98 10.09
N LEU A 28 8.70 -24.58 11.07
CA LEU A 28 10.11 -24.32 11.34
C LEU A 28 11.03 -24.91 10.25
N ARG A 29 10.63 -25.98 9.58
CA ARG A 29 11.39 -26.58 8.48
C ARG A 29 11.30 -25.74 7.21
N ILE A 30 10.11 -25.23 6.89
CA ILE A 30 9.90 -24.27 5.77
C ILE A 30 10.71 -22.98 5.98
N LYS A 31 10.85 -22.51 7.22
CA LYS A 31 11.64 -21.31 7.57
C LYS A 31 13.16 -21.46 7.37
N ASN A 32 13.68 -22.65 7.20
CA ASN A 32 15.12 -22.92 7.10
C ASN A 32 15.61 -23.32 5.69
N GLU A 33 14.71 -23.58 4.74
CA GLU A 33 15.11 -23.83 3.37
C GLU A 33 15.32 -22.51 2.62
N ILE A 34 16.56 -22.25 2.22
CA ILE A 34 16.85 -21.13 1.32
C ILE A 34 16.47 -21.57 -0.08
N ILE A 35 15.27 -21.17 -0.51
CA ILE A 35 14.86 -21.35 -1.90
C ILE A 35 15.74 -20.46 -2.77
N LYS A 36 16.48 -21.08 -3.69
CA LYS A 36 17.27 -20.35 -4.67
C LYS A 36 16.44 -20.14 -5.92
N ASP A 37 16.13 -18.89 -6.22
CA ASP A 37 15.50 -18.55 -7.48
C ASP A 37 16.47 -18.75 -8.64
N PRO A 38 16.18 -19.64 -9.63
CA PRO A 38 17.05 -19.88 -10.78
C PRO A 38 17.18 -18.65 -11.69
N LYS A 39 16.27 -17.70 -11.64
CA LYS A 39 16.32 -16.44 -12.40
C LYS A 39 17.28 -15.41 -11.79
N LEU A 40 17.72 -15.62 -10.55
CA LEU A 40 18.67 -14.75 -9.87
C LEU A 40 20.08 -15.33 -9.88
N ASN A 41 21.04 -14.54 -10.34
CA ASN A 41 22.44 -14.92 -10.33
C ASN A 41 23.04 -14.65 -8.95
N TYR A 42 23.12 -15.69 -8.12
CA TYR A 42 23.69 -15.62 -6.77
C TYR A 42 25.23 -15.64 -6.83
N LYS A 43 25.85 -14.49 -6.58
CA LYS A 43 27.29 -14.45 -6.34
C LYS A 43 27.62 -15.14 -5.01
N LYS A 44 28.77 -15.77 -4.92
CA LYS A 44 29.26 -16.31 -3.65
C LYS A 44 29.38 -15.15 -2.65
N TYR A 45 28.65 -15.26 -1.55
CA TYR A 45 28.71 -14.27 -0.49
C TYR A 45 30.02 -14.43 0.29
N ILE A 46 30.73 -13.34 0.43
CA ILE A 46 31.94 -13.22 1.27
C ILE A 46 31.60 -12.25 2.38
N PRO A 47 31.44 -12.69 3.65
CA PRO A 47 31.10 -11.81 4.75
C PRO A 47 32.09 -10.67 4.93
N ASN A 48 31.55 -9.46 5.17
CA ASN A 48 32.35 -8.28 5.53
C ASN A 48 31.85 -7.79 6.90
N PRO A 49 32.74 -7.38 7.84
CA PRO A 49 32.30 -6.84 9.14
C PRO A 49 31.35 -5.63 9.06
N SER A 50 31.34 -4.90 7.94
CA SER A 50 30.44 -3.77 7.69
C SER A 50 29.11 -4.16 7.06
N ASP A 51 28.87 -5.45 6.79
CA ASP A 51 27.61 -5.88 6.20
C ASP A 51 26.45 -5.69 7.17
N LEU A 52 25.31 -5.24 6.62
CA LEU A 52 24.07 -5.20 7.37
C LEU A 52 23.61 -6.63 7.68
N VAL A 53 23.41 -6.91 8.96
CA VAL A 53 22.88 -8.19 9.45
C VAL A 53 21.45 -7.97 9.95
N ILE A 54 20.51 -8.68 9.35
CA ILE A 54 19.08 -8.65 9.74
C ILE A 54 18.72 -10.00 10.33
N SER A 55 18.23 -10.02 11.58
CA SER A 55 17.68 -11.22 12.21
C SER A 55 16.39 -11.65 11.49
N ARG A 56 16.30 -12.92 11.12
CA ARG A 56 15.08 -13.45 10.47
C ARG A 56 13.86 -13.40 11.38
N SER A 57 14.03 -13.65 12.69
CA SER A 57 12.95 -13.59 13.67
C SER A 57 12.45 -12.16 13.84
N ASP A 58 13.37 -11.20 13.96
CA ASP A 58 13.00 -9.79 14.10
C ASP A 58 12.33 -9.28 12.83
N TYR A 59 12.85 -9.68 11.66
CA TYR A 59 12.25 -9.33 10.38
C TYR A 59 10.83 -9.90 10.22
N ALA A 60 10.62 -11.15 10.64
CA ALA A 60 9.29 -11.77 10.64
C ALA A 60 8.32 -11.02 11.57
N ASN A 61 8.78 -10.63 12.77
CA ASN A 61 7.97 -9.85 13.70
C ASN A 61 7.61 -8.47 13.11
N LYS A 62 8.54 -7.83 12.42
CA LYS A 62 8.30 -6.56 11.72
C LYS A 62 7.27 -6.72 10.59
N LEU A 63 7.33 -7.81 9.82
CA LEU A 63 6.32 -8.11 8.80
C LEU A 63 4.93 -8.35 9.39
N TYR A 64 4.82 -8.95 10.60
CA TYR A 64 3.54 -9.00 11.30
C TYR A 64 3.06 -7.60 11.72
N GLY A 65 3.97 -6.74 12.18
CA GLY A 65 3.67 -5.35 12.48
C GLY A 65 3.21 -4.57 11.24
N PHE A 66 3.85 -4.81 10.10
CA PHE A 66 3.42 -4.27 8.80
C PHE A 66 1.98 -4.66 8.49
N TRP A 67 1.66 -5.95 8.41
CA TRP A 67 0.31 -6.41 8.07
C TRP A 67 -0.75 -5.91 9.05
N LEU A 68 -0.47 -5.93 10.35
CA LEU A 68 -1.42 -5.44 11.36
C LEU A 68 -1.62 -3.92 11.22
N GLY A 69 -0.53 -3.18 11.07
CA GLY A 69 -0.58 -1.72 10.90
C GLY A 69 -1.30 -1.32 9.61
N GLN A 70 -1.06 -2.04 8.52
CA GLN A 70 -1.72 -1.83 7.24
C GLN A 70 -3.23 -2.07 7.35
N CYS A 71 -3.66 -3.23 7.87
CA CYS A 71 -5.09 -3.55 7.99
C CYS A 71 -5.86 -2.56 8.87
N ILE A 72 -5.33 -2.21 10.05
CA ILE A 72 -5.98 -1.23 10.94
C ILE A 72 -6.08 0.12 10.23
N ALA A 73 -5.03 0.54 9.59
CA ALA A 73 -4.95 1.85 8.96
C ALA A 73 -5.81 1.95 7.70
N ASN A 74 -5.81 0.91 6.86
CA ASN A 74 -6.66 0.81 5.69
C ASN A 74 -8.15 0.94 6.07
N TRP A 75 -8.64 0.10 6.98
CA TRP A 75 -10.03 0.11 7.42
C TRP A 75 -10.43 1.40 8.13
N THR A 76 -9.49 2.08 8.78
CA THR A 76 -9.70 3.42 9.34
C THR A 76 -9.84 4.46 8.22
N GLY A 77 -9.03 4.37 7.18
CA GLY A 77 -9.10 5.24 6.01
C GLY A 77 -10.37 5.06 5.19
N LEU A 78 -10.85 3.82 5.02
CA LEU A 78 -12.09 3.49 4.33
C LEU A 78 -13.34 4.18 4.92
N VAL A 79 -13.30 4.64 6.18
CA VAL A 79 -14.42 5.39 6.78
C VAL A 79 -14.72 6.67 6.00
N THR A 80 -13.69 7.32 5.45
CA THR A 80 -13.81 8.64 4.77
C THR A 80 -13.42 8.60 3.30
N GLU A 81 -13.23 7.41 2.74
CA GLU A 81 -12.83 7.24 1.35
C GLU A 81 -13.80 7.95 0.42
N MET A 82 -13.28 8.84 -0.41
CA MET A 82 -14.03 9.65 -1.38
C MET A 82 -15.14 10.55 -0.81
N ASP A 83 -15.20 10.75 0.50
CA ASP A 83 -16.10 11.74 1.11
C ASP A 83 -15.76 13.16 0.68
N LYS A 84 -14.47 13.43 0.56
CA LYS A 84 -13.90 14.76 0.31
C LYS A 84 -12.90 14.73 -0.83
N ILE A 85 -13.35 15.14 -2.02
CA ILE A 85 -12.49 15.30 -3.21
C ILE A 85 -12.44 16.75 -3.72
N GLY A 86 -12.98 17.67 -2.94
CA GLY A 86 -13.15 19.07 -3.34
C GLY A 86 -14.37 19.29 -4.23
N ASN A 87 -14.39 20.42 -4.93
CA ASN A 87 -15.48 20.79 -5.84
C ASN A 87 -14.96 20.81 -7.28
N ILE A 88 -15.20 19.72 -8.03
CA ILE A 88 -14.67 19.52 -9.36
C ILE A 88 -15.81 19.21 -10.33
N GLY A 89 -15.95 20.02 -11.39
CA GLY A 89 -17.04 19.85 -12.34
C GLY A 89 -18.40 19.83 -11.63
N GLU A 90 -19.18 18.79 -11.85
CA GLU A 90 -20.49 18.59 -11.21
C GLU A 90 -20.38 18.01 -9.78
N ILE A 91 -19.25 17.45 -9.40
CA ILE A 91 -19.04 16.84 -8.09
C ILE A 91 -18.77 17.94 -7.06
N LYS A 92 -19.55 17.95 -5.98
CA LYS A 92 -19.48 18.96 -4.92
C LYS A 92 -19.47 18.27 -3.56
N THR A 93 -18.26 18.03 -3.01
CA THR A 93 -18.12 17.44 -1.67
C THR A 93 -17.89 18.48 -0.56
N GLY A 94 -17.86 19.77 -0.92
CA GLY A 94 -17.72 20.87 0.03
C GLY A 94 -16.29 21.02 0.56
N LYS A 95 -16.18 21.47 1.82
CA LYS A 95 -14.89 21.63 2.48
C LYS A 95 -14.33 20.27 2.90
N PHE A 96 -13.03 20.16 2.83
CA PHE A 96 -12.31 19.00 3.37
C PHE A 96 -12.43 18.92 4.89
N TYR A 97 -12.25 17.73 5.43
CA TYR A 97 -12.15 17.51 6.87
C TYR A 97 -10.95 18.24 7.48
N THR A 98 -11.03 18.49 8.78
CA THR A 98 -9.97 19.04 9.60
C THR A 98 -9.74 18.15 10.81
N ARG A 99 -8.70 18.41 11.61
CA ARG A 99 -8.47 17.66 12.86
C ARG A 99 -9.66 17.68 13.82
N GLU A 100 -10.52 18.70 13.72
CA GLU A 100 -11.71 18.84 14.55
C GLU A 100 -12.83 17.86 14.17
N ASP A 101 -12.71 17.18 13.03
CA ASP A 101 -13.72 16.22 12.55
C ASP A 101 -13.45 14.80 13.05
N TRP A 102 -12.28 14.52 13.62
CA TRP A 102 -12.00 13.25 14.27
C TRP A 102 -12.97 13.01 15.44
N GLY A 103 -13.57 11.85 15.50
CA GLY A 103 -14.60 11.46 16.46
C GLY A 103 -16.01 11.96 16.13
N LYS A 104 -16.20 12.64 14.99
CA LYS A 104 -17.52 13.04 14.47
C LYS A 104 -17.98 12.08 13.38
N PRO A 105 -19.31 12.04 13.10
CA PRO A 105 -19.83 11.28 11.95
C PRO A 105 -19.17 11.74 10.65
N ASP A 106 -18.88 10.78 9.77
CA ASP A 106 -18.43 11.01 8.39
C ASP A 106 -19.59 11.61 7.54
N GLN A 107 -19.24 12.06 6.36
CA GLN A 107 -20.21 12.45 5.33
C GLN A 107 -20.30 11.33 4.30
N PRO A 108 -21.47 11.23 3.62
CA PRO A 108 -21.58 10.27 2.53
C PRO A 108 -20.52 10.50 1.45
N ASN A 109 -19.89 9.43 1.00
CA ASN A 109 -18.98 9.49 -0.14
C ASN A 109 -19.72 9.74 -1.46
N ILE A 110 -18.99 9.96 -2.53
CA ILE A 110 -19.56 10.33 -3.84
C ILE A 110 -20.44 9.26 -4.50
N TRP A 111 -20.46 8.01 -3.97
CA TRP A 111 -21.24 6.88 -4.52
C TRP A 111 -22.28 6.32 -3.57
N SER A 112 -22.31 6.73 -2.32
CA SER A 112 -23.06 6.07 -1.24
C SER A 112 -24.57 6.35 -1.20
N ASP A 113 -25.15 7.00 -2.21
CA ASP A 113 -26.55 7.40 -2.22
C ASP A 113 -27.01 8.19 -0.95
N GLY A 114 -26.08 8.95 -0.38
CA GLY A 114 -26.33 9.79 0.80
C GLY A 114 -26.21 9.05 2.14
N LYS A 115 -25.56 7.89 2.17
CA LYS A 115 -25.29 7.15 3.41
C LYS A 115 -23.84 7.32 3.85
N SER A 116 -23.64 7.44 5.15
CA SER A 116 -22.33 7.36 5.80
C SER A 116 -21.78 5.93 5.77
N SER A 117 -20.49 5.78 6.07
CA SER A 117 -19.81 4.48 6.12
C SER A 117 -20.46 3.54 7.14
N ASP A 118 -20.62 2.27 6.78
CA ASP A 118 -21.10 1.22 7.69
C ASP A 118 -19.98 0.68 8.60
N LEU A 119 -18.70 1.08 8.37
CA LEU A 119 -17.54 0.58 9.12
C LEU A 119 -17.43 1.19 10.51
N SER A 120 -17.84 2.44 10.67
CA SER A 120 -17.84 3.13 11.96
C SER A 120 -18.91 4.24 11.97
N PRO A 121 -19.59 4.48 13.10
CA PRO A 121 -20.54 5.61 13.23
C PRO A 121 -19.84 6.98 13.29
N THR A 122 -18.53 6.99 13.45
CA THR A 122 -17.70 8.20 13.54
C THR A 122 -16.36 7.98 12.83
N ILE A 123 -15.72 9.07 12.44
CA ILE A 123 -14.34 9.05 11.92
C ILE A 123 -13.40 8.71 13.08
N ASP A 124 -13.09 7.44 13.25
CA ASP A 124 -12.24 6.93 14.33
C ASP A 124 -11.55 5.65 13.88
N PHE A 125 -10.60 5.15 14.69
CA PHE A 125 -9.93 3.88 14.41
C PHE A 125 -10.92 2.73 14.29
N VAL A 126 -10.75 1.92 13.27
CA VAL A 126 -11.53 0.71 13.04
C VAL A 126 -10.70 -0.51 13.40
N PHE A 127 -11.29 -1.39 14.19
CA PHE A 127 -10.69 -2.66 14.61
C PHE A 127 -11.67 -3.79 14.32
N VAL A 128 -11.16 -4.99 14.10
CA VAL A 128 -11.95 -6.22 14.08
C VAL A 128 -11.98 -6.86 15.45
N ASP A 129 -13.03 -7.61 15.76
CA ASP A 129 -13.13 -8.39 17.00
C ASP A 129 -12.03 -9.46 17.08
N GLU A 130 -11.65 -9.84 18.30
CA GLU A 130 -10.65 -10.88 18.53
C GLU A 130 -11.04 -12.20 17.83
N GLY A 131 -10.16 -12.69 16.95
CA GLY A 131 -10.38 -13.90 16.16
C GLY A 131 -11.24 -13.71 14.90
N ALA A 132 -11.72 -12.51 14.61
CA ALA A 132 -12.32 -12.18 13.32
C ALA A 132 -11.26 -11.91 12.26
N ASN A 133 -11.65 -12.02 11.00
CA ASN A 133 -10.81 -11.66 9.86
C ASN A 133 -11.16 -10.24 9.40
N TRP A 134 -10.16 -9.53 8.90
CA TRP A 134 -10.36 -8.31 8.14
C TRP A 134 -11.13 -8.64 6.85
N GLY A 135 -11.89 -7.69 6.35
CA GLY A 135 -12.53 -7.81 5.04
C GLY A 135 -11.55 -7.69 3.88
N SER A 136 -12.07 -7.80 2.68
CA SER A 136 -11.31 -7.66 1.43
C SER A 136 -11.19 -6.19 1.06
N ASP A 137 -10.00 -5.82 0.59
CA ASP A 137 -9.72 -4.50 0.04
C ASP A 137 -8.48 -4.58 -0.88
N ASP A 138 -8.44 -3.79 -1.97
CA ASP A 138 -7.36 -3.89 -2.96
C ASP A 138 -6.01 -3.39 -2.44
N ASP A 139 -5.98 -2.44 -1.50
CA ASP A 139 -4.77 -1.98 -0.79
C ASP A 139 -4.06 -3.10 0.01
N THR A 140 -4.73 -4.18 0.33
CA THR A 140 -4.18 -5.29 1.11
C THR A 140 -4.16 -6.60 0.31
N ASP A 141 -5.23 -6.93 -0.39
CA ASP A 141 -5.42 -8.23 -1.00
C ASP A 141 -4.52 -8.45 -2.21
N ILE A 142 -4.29 -7.43 -3.03
CA ILE A 142 -3.42 -7.54 -4.20
C ILE A 142 -1.96 -7.68 -3.79
N GLU A 143 -1.52 -7.02 -2.73
CA GLU A 143 -0.19 -7.23 -2.15
C GLU A 143 0.00 -8.66 -1.65
N TYR A 144 -0.99 -9.19 -0.93
CA TYR A 144 -0.98 -10.57 -0.46
C TYR A 144 -0.99 -11.55 -1.63
N MET A 145 -1.77 -11.28 -2.67
CA MET A 145 -1.79 -12.06 -3.91
C MET A 145 -0.40 -12.10 -4.55
N TYR A 146 0.30 -10.98 -4.69
CA TYR A 146 1.67 -10.95 -5.21
C TYR A 146 2.64 -11.76 -4.37
N GLN A 147 2.57 -11.64 -3.04
CA GLN A 147 3.38 -12.47 -2.13
C GLN A 147 3.12 -13.97 -2.38
N TYR A 148 1.86 -14.37 -2.52
CA TYR A 148 1.49 -15.76 -2.82
C TYR A 148 1.97 -16.20 -4.22
N MET A 149 1.88 -15.34 -5.22
CA MET A 149 2.36 -15.63 -6.58
C MET A 149 3.87 -15.90 -6.62
N HIS A 150 4.67 -15.15 -5.87
CA HIS A 150 6.10 -15.43 -5.73
C HIS A 150 6.35 -16.80 -5.10
N TYR A 151 5.59 -17.14 -4.07
CA TYR A 151 5.69 -18.44 -3.39
C TYR A 151 5.36 -19.61 -4.32
N VAL A 152 4.21 -19.57 -5.02
CA VAL A 152 3.79 -20.70 -5.86
C VAL A 152 4.58 -20.82 -7.15
N ASN A 153 5.15 -19.74 -7.67
CA ASN A 153 6.01 -19.76 -8.86
C ASN A 153 7.50 -20.02 -8.50
N GLU A 154 7.85 -20.11 -7.22
CA GLU A 154 9.23 -20.25 -6.73
C GLU A 154 10.19 -19.26 -7.41
N SER A 155 9.73 -18.02 -7.62
CA SER A 155 10.43 -16.98 -8.40
C SER A 155 10.36 -15.62 -7.71
N SER A 156 11.49 -14.94 -7.59
CA SER A 156 11.56 -13.55 -7.11
C SER A 156 11.22 -12.54 -8.22
N ILE A 157 11.20 -12.96 -9.47
CA ILE A 157 10.84 -12.10 -10.62
C ILE A 157 9.73 -12.80 -11.39
N LEU A 158 8.52 -12.28 -11.29
CA LEU A 158 7.40 -12.75 -12.07
C LEU A 158 7.52 -12.24 -13.52
N ASP A 159 7.21 -13.11 -14.47
CA ASP A 159 7.02 -12.69 -15.87
C ASP A 159 5.56 -12.31 -16.15
N GLY A 160 5.30 -11.76 -17.34
CA GLY A 160 3.99 -11.27 -17.70
C GLY A 160 2.91 -12.34 -17.71
N ASP A 161 3.25 -13.57 -18.13
CA ASP A 161 2.31 -14.70 -18.15
C ASP A 161 1.96 -15.16 -16.73
N GLN A 162 2.94 -15.18 -15.81
CA GLN A 162 2.73 -15.50 -14.41
C GLN A 162 1.83 -14.46 -13.74
N ILE A 163 2.03 -13.16 -14.01
CA ILE A 163 1.18 -12.07 -13.49
C ILE A 163 -0.24 -12.24 -14.03
N ARG A 164 -0.40 -12.39 -15.34
CA ARG A 164 -1.70 -12.63 -15.96
C ARG A 164 -2.42 -13.83 -15.35
N ALA A 165 -1.73 -14.96 -15.25
CA ALA A 165 -2.31 -16.18 -14.69
C ALA A 165 -2.75 -16.01 -13.23
N GLY A 166 -1.95 -15.30 -12.41
CA GLY A 166 -2.27 -14.99 -11.02
C GLY A 166 -3.49 -14.09 -10.89
N TRP A 167 -3.53 -12.98 -11.62
CA TRP A 167 -4.64 -12.04 -11.61
C TRP A 167 -5.96 -12.72 -12.01
N LEU A 168 -5.99 -13.43 -13.14
CA LEU A 168 -7.20 -14.12 -13.62
C LEU A 168 -7.64 -15.27 -12.71
N LYS A 169 -6.73 -15.86 -11.94
CA LYS A 169 -7.05 -16.93 -11.01
C LYS A 169 -7.59 -16.44 -9.68
N HIS A 170 -7.01 -15.37 -9.13
CA HIS A 170 -7.24 -14.97 -7.75
C HIS A 170 -8.23 -13.80 -7.61
N ILE A 171 -8.33 -12.93 -8.61
CA ILE A 171 -9.35 -11.87 -8.61
C ILE A 171 -10.64 -12.43 -9.22
N LYS A 172 -11.67 -12.54 -8.40
CA LYS A 172 -12.96 -13.16 -8.72
C LYS A 172 -14.01 -12.10 -9.02
N LYS A 173 -13.92 -11.50 -10.19
CA LYS A 173 -14.80 -10.39 -10.59
C LYS A 173 -16.30 -10.73 -10.49
N GLU A 174 -16.69 -11.99 -10.68
CA GLU A 174 -18.08 -12.46 -10.58
C GLU A 174 -18.53 -12.70 -9.14
N GLU A 175 -17.62 -12.66 -8.17
CA GLU A 175 -17.84 -12.94 -6.76
C GLU A 175 -17.72 -11.67 -5.89
N GLU A 176 -18.18 -10.52 -6.38
CA GLU A 176 -18.16 -9.23 -5.67
C GLU A 176 -16.76 -8.61 -5.51
N ASN A 177 -15.80 -8.96 -6.36
CA ASN A 177 -14.54 -8.24 -6.41
C ASN A 177 -14.68 -7.00 -7.27
N PHE A 178 -14.49 -5.86 -6.65
CA PHE A 178 -14.45 -4.58 -7.35
C PHE A 178 -13.02 -4.26 -7.75
N LEU A 179 -12.81 -4.08 -9.04
CA LEU A 179 -11.58 -3.51 -9.57
C LEU A 179 -11.88 -2.12 -10.12
N TRP A 180 -11.02 -1.19 -9.81
CA TRP A 180 -11.20 0.19 -10.23
C TRP A 180 -10.25 0.58 -11.34
N VAL A 181 -10.67 1.54 -12.12
CA VAL A 181 -9.94 2.29 -13.16
C VAL A 181 -8.81 1.52 -13.86
N SER A 182 -7.55 1.71 -13.50
CA SER A 182 -6.44 1.05 -14.22
C SER A 182 -6.30 -0.43 -13.90
N ASN A 183 -6.66 -0.87 -12.68
CA ASN A 183 -6.74 -2.28 -12.31
C ASN A 183 -7.79 -3.01 -13.16
N GLN A 184 -9.01 -2.46 -13.28
CA GLN A 184 -10.07 -3.05 -14.08
C GLN A 184 -9.67 -3.15 -15.55
N THR A 185 -9.11 -2.08 -16.11
CA THR A 185 -8.66 -2.09 -17.51
C THR A 185 -7.54 -3.11 -17.73
N ALA A 186 -6.56 -3.18 -16.83
CA ALA A 186 -5.48 -4.16 -16.93
C ALA A 186 -6.00 -5.61 -16.83
N PHE A 187 -6.97 -5.87 -15.95
CA PHE A 187 -7.62 -7.17 -15.81
C PHE A 187 -8.34 -7.58 -17.10
N ASP A 188 -9.13 -6.68 -17.68
CA ASP A 188 -9.87 -6.95 -18.92
C ASP A 188 -8.89 -7.22 -20.09
N LEU A 189 -7.82 -6.44 -20.23
CA LEU A 189 -6.76 -6.67 -21.22
C LEU A 189 -6.05 -8.01 -21.00
N MET A 190 -5.78 -8.39 -19.76
CA MET A 190 -5.21 -9.70 -19.44
C MET A 190 -6.17 -10.84 -19.75
N ASN A 191 -7.48 -10.65 -19.58
CA ASN A 191 -8.48 -11.62 -19.97
C ASN A 191 -8.50 -11.82 -21.50
N GLU A 192 -8.24 -10.77 -22.28
CA GLU A 192 -8.08 -10.82 -23.73
C GLU A 192 -6.72 -11.40 -24.19
N GLY A 193 -5.82 -11.72 -23.27
CA GLY A 193 -4.52 -12.36 -23.55
C GLY A 193 -3.32 -11.42 -23.52
N MET A 194 -3.50 -10.12 -23.23
CA MET A 194 -2.39 -9.19 -23.07
C MET A 194 -1.66 -9.47 -21.74
N VAL A 195 -0.37 -9.12 -21.68
CA VAL A 195 0.45 -9.28 -20.49
C VAL A 195 1.20 -7.97 -20.16
N PRO A 196 1.54 -7.72 -18.86
CA PRO A 196 2.43 -6.63 -18.53
C PRO A 196 3.79 -6.71 -19.29
N PRO A 197 4.38 -5.58 -19.69
CA PRO A 197 3.97 -4.20 -19.40
C PRO A 197 2.95 -3.60 -20.40
N ALA A 198 2.48 -4.36 -21.39
CA ALA A 198 1.58 -3.84 -22.43
C ALA A 198 0.23 -3.36 -21.84
N THR A 199 -0.21 -3.94 -20.73
CA THR A 199 -1.46 -3.60 -20.02
C THR A 199 -1.47 -2.20 -19.41
N SER A 200 -0.31 -1.54 -19.25
CA SER A 200 -0.21 -0.17 -18.72
C SER A 200 0.17 0.87 -19.77
N LEU A 201 0.38 0.48 -21.01
CA LEU A 201 0.75 1.45 -22.03
C LEU A 201 -0.41 2.42 -22.31
N PRO A 202 -0.14 3.73 -22.52
CA PRO A 202 -1.19 4.74 -22.70
C PRO A 202 -2.17 4.45 -23.85
N GLU A 203 -1.72 3.75 -24.87
CA GLU A 203 -2.56 3.32 -26.00
C GLU A 203 -3.51 2.17 -25.66
N ASN A 204 -3.26 1.41 -24.58
CA ASN A 204 -4.06 0.27 -24.17
C ASN A 204 -4.88 0.58 -22.89
N ASN A 205 -4.33 1.38 -21.99
CA ASN A 205 -4.95 1.70 -20.70
C ASN A 205 -5.01 3.22 -20.52
N PRO A 206 -6.16 3.86 -20.74
CA PRO A 206 -6.30 5.31 -20.60
C PRO A 206 -6.13 5.79 -19.15
N TYR A 207 -6.19 4.88 -18.18
CA TYR A 207 -6.08 5.14 -16.75
C TYR A 207 -4.66 4.92 -16.19
N TYR A 208 -3.64 4.85 -17.04
CA TYR A 208 -2.25 4.54 -16.67
C TYR A 208 -1.61 5.50 -15.64
N GLU A 209 -2.20 6.67 -15.39
CA GLU A 209 -1.78 7.63 -14.35
C GLU A 209 -2.68 7.60 -13.10
N MET A 210 -3.48 6.55 -12.91
CA MET A 210 -4.29 6.35 -11.70
C MET A 210 -3.47 5.69 -10.58
N ILE A 211 -4.05 5.61 -9.40
CA ILE A 211 -3.39 5.28 -8.14
C ILE A 211 -2.97 3.81 -8.02
N ASP A 212 -3.62 2.91 -8.73
CA ASP A 212 -3.67 1.47 -8.45
C ASP A 212 -2.31 0.78 -8.22
N ALA A 213 -1.23 1.19 -8.91
CA ALA A 213 0.07 0.57 -8.68
C ALA A 213 0.73 1.01 -7.36
N GLN A 214 0.44 2.22 -6.85
CA GLN A 214 1.07 2.71 -5.63
C GLN A 214 0.50 2.06 -4.37
N LEU A 215 -0.74 1.57 -4.42
CA LEU A 215 -1.42 0.91 -3.31
C LEU A 215 -1.27 -0.63 -3.33
N THR A 216 -0.78 -1.21 -4.43
CA THR A 216 -0.73 -2.67 -4.60
C THR A 216 0.69 -3.23 -4.70
N THR A 217 1.73 -2.39 -4.68
CA THR A 217 3.10 -2.84 -4.98
C THR A 217 4.18 -2.41 -3.99
N GLU A 218 3.88 -1.67 -2.95
CA GLU A 218 4.87 -1.22 -1.97
C GLU A 218 5.52 -2.36 -1.19
N ILE A 219 4.82 -3.47 -0.97
CA ILE A 219 5.33 -4.69 -0.32
C ILE A 219 6.61 -5.24 -0.97
N PHE A 220 6.81 -4.99 -2.28
CA PHE A 220 8.01 -5.42 -2.97
C PHE A 220 9.30 -4.85 -2.37
N GLY A 221 9.22 -3.72 -1.66
CA GLY A 221 10.32 -3.19 -0.89
C GLY A 221 10.79 -4.14 0.21
N PHE A 222 9.85 -4.80 0.88
CA PHE A 222 10.17 -5.79 1.91
C PHE A 222 10.68 -7.12 1.36
N PHE A 223 10.45 -7.45 0.10
CA PHE A 223 11.04 -8.64 -0.52
C PHE A 223 12.55 -8.48 -0.78
N ALA A 224 13.04 -7.24 -0.79
CA ALA A 224 14.47 -6.93 -0.94
C ALA A 224 14.93 -5.92 0.13
N PRO A 225 15.03 -6.34 1.42
CA PRO A 225 15.40 -5.45 2.53
C PRO A 225 16.77 -4.80 2.30
N ALA A 226 16.84 -3.49 2.48
CA ALA A 226 18.03 -2.67 2.25
C ALA A 226 18.62 -2.70 0.82
N ARG A 227 17.85 -3.19 -0.15
CA ARG A 227 18.28 -3.35 -1.54
C ARG A 227 17.24 -2.77 -2.51
N PRO A 228 17.02 -1.45 -2.51
CA PRO A 228 16.04 -0.82 -3.40
C PRO A 228 16.33 -1.09 -4.88
N ASP A 229 17.59 -1.31 -5.28
CA ASP A 229 17.96 -1.72 -6.63
C ASP A 229 17.41 -3.10 -7.03
N ILE A 230 17.30 -4.02 -6.08
CA ILE A 230 16.69 -5.34 -6.27
C ILE A 230 15.17 -5.23 -6.17
N ALA A 231 14.64 -4.49 -5.18
CA ALA A 231 13.21 -4.27 -5.02
C ALA A 231 12.57 -3.73 -6.31
N LEU A 232 13.19 -2.72 -6.94
CA LEU A 232 12.76 -2.16 -8.22
C LEU A 232 12.81 -3.15 -9.38
N LYS A 233 13.69 -4.15 -9.36
CA LYS A 233 13.71 -5.22 -10.37
C LYS A 233 12.57 -6.21 -10.16
N ILE A 234 12.30 -6.57 -8.91
CA ILE A 234 11.23 -7.51 -8.55
C ILE A 234 9.86 -6.88 -8.86
N SER A 235 9.67 -5.59 -8.52
CA SER A 235 8.42 -4.86 -8.75
C SER A 235 8.24 -4.32 -10.18
N HIS A 236 9.21 -4.53 -11.07
CA HIS A 236 9.20 -3.92 -12.41
C HIS A 236 7.92 -4.18 -13.20
N LEU A 237 7.54 -5.44 -13.38
CA LEU A 237 6.32 -5.80 -14.09
C LEU A 237 5.06 -5.64 -13.25
N PRO A 238 5.03 -5.98 -11.95
CA PRO A 238 3.89 -5.66 -11.09
C PRO A 238 3.45 -4.20 -11.17
N ILE A 239 4.35 -3.25 -11.02
CA ILE A 239 4.04 -1.81 -11.20
C ILE A 239 3.50 -1.53 -12.60
N ARG A 240 4.12 -2.10 -13.63
CA ARG A 240 3.75 -1.91 -15.05
C ARG A 240 2.61 -2.81 -15.51
N THR A 241 1.89 -3.40 -14.58
CA THR A 241 0.60 -4.00 -14.86
C THR A 241 -0.44 -2.92 -15.12
N THR A 242 -0.40 -1.82 -14.36
CA THR A 242 -1.40 -0.75 -14.39
C THR A 242 -0.81 0.65 -14.61
N ALA A 243 0.45 0.90 -14.24
CA ALA A 243 1.04 2.23 -14.16
C ALA A 243 2.06 2.53 -15.23
N LYS A 244 2.07 3.80 -15.67
CA LYS A 244 3.07 4.37 -16.58
C LYS A 244 3.37 5.83 -16.21
N LEU A 245 4.58 6.30 -16.50
CA LEU A 245 5.03 7.66 -16.26
C LEU A 245 4.98 8.04 -14.75
N ASN A 246 4.24 9.09 -14.36
CA ASN A 246 4.25 9.56 -12.98
C ASN A 246 3.73 8.53 -11.98
N SER A 247 2.69 7.78 -12.30
CA SER A 247 2.17 6.72 -11.44
C SER A 247 3.18 5.59 -11.24
N GLU A 248 3.93 5.23 -12.31
CA GLU A 248 5.04 4.29 -12.24
C GLU A 248 6.13 4.77 -11.28
N TRP A 249 6.56 6.04 -11.39
CA TRP A 249 7.60 6.60 -10.52
C TRP A 249 7.13 6.74 -9.07
N ILE A 250 5.86 7.07 -8.85
CA ILE A 250 5.26 7.14 -7.52
C ILE A 250 5.25 5.75 -6.86
N ALA A 251 4.81 4.71 -7.57
CA ALA A 251 4.85 3.34 -7.05
C ALA A 251 6.30 2.91 -6.70
N GLU A 252 7.27 3.24 -7.56
CA GLU A 252 8.68 2.99 -7.28
C GLU A 252 9.21 3.79 -6.06
N PHE A 253 8.68 4.99 -5.79
CA PHE A 253 8.98 5.75 -4.58
C PHE A 253 8.59 4.96 -3.32
N TYR A 254 7.39 4.39 -3.28
CA TYR A 254 6.93 3.58 -2.14
C TYR A 254 7.75 2.31 -1.97
N VAL A 255 8.03 1.58 -3.04
CA VAL A 255 8.91 0.40 -3.02
C VAL A 255 10.29 0.72 -2.43
N ILE A 256 10.86 1.88 -2.78
CA ILE A 256 12.14 2.33 -2.23
C ILE A 256 12.02 2.62 -0.73
N MET A 257 10.96 3.32 -0.29
CA MET A 257 10.71 3.60 1.13
C MET A 257 10.68 2.32 1.95
N TYR A 258 9.92 1.33 1.53
CA TYR A 258 9.77 0.03 2.18
C TYR A 258 11.08 -0.76 2.23
N SER A 259 11.84 -0.78 1.15
CA SER A 259 13.16 -1.43 1.13
C SER A 259 14.14 -0.78 2.11
N LEU A 260 14.15 0.56 2.17
CA LEU A 260 15.05 1.32 3.03
C LEU A 260 14.69 1.23 4.52
N ALA A 261 13.46 0.86 4.89
CA ALA A 261 13.04 0.71 6.27
C ALA A 261 13.92 -0.28 7.07
N SER A 262 14.51 -1.25 6.38
CA SER A 262 15.45 -2.21 6.98
C SER A 262 16.90 -1.69 7.09
N TYR A 263 17.23 -0.60 6.40
CA TYR A 263 18.58 -0.04 6.34
C TYR A 263 18.75 1.23 7.15
N VAL A 264 17.67 1.98 7.34
CA VAL A 264 17.72 3.27 8.00
C VAL A 264 18.37 3.16 9.39
N ASP A 265 19.21 4.14 9.73
CA ASP A 265 19.95 4.15 10.99
C ASP A 265 18.97 3.96 12.18
N LYS A 266 19.19 2.88 12.93
CA LYS A 266 18.34 2.50 14.07
C LYS A 266 18.38 3.51 15.22
N ASP A 267 19.45 4.31 15.31
CA ASP A 267 19.64 5.29 16.37
C ASP A 267 18.86 6.61 16.10
N LEU A 268 18.37 6.79 14.87
CA LEU A 268 17.46 7.89 14.54
C LEU A 268 16.08 7.63 15.15
N ASN A 269 15.40 8.70 15.58
CA ASN A 269 13.98 8.63 15.90
C ASN A 269 13.13 8.36 14.63
N VAL A 270 11.89 7.94 14.78
CA VAL A 270 11.05 7.52 13.65
C VAL A 270 10.81 8.65 12.65
N ARG A 271 10.60 9.88 13.14
CA ARG A 271 10.47 11.07 12.28
C ARG A 271 11.68 11.25 11.36
N ASP A 272 12.88 11.22 11.92
CA ASP A 272 14.12 11.43 11.15
C ASP A 272 14.37 10.26 10.19
N LYS A 273 13.98 9.03 10.56
CA LYS A 273 13.98 7.88 9.65
C LYS A 273 13.12 8.12 8.43
N ILE A 274 11.88 8.56 8.63
CA ILE A 274 10.92 8.89 7.57
C ILE A 274 11.46 9.99 6.68
N LEU A 275 11.95 11.09 7.26
CA LEU A 275 12.53 12.19 6.51
C LEU A 275 13.73 11.77 5.65
N TRP A 276 14.58 10.90 6.18
CA TRP A 276 15.72 10.37 5.44
C TRP A 276 15.26 9.44 4.30
N MET A 277 14.37 8.47 4.58
CA MET A 277 13.88 7.52 3.59
C MET A 277 13.16 8.24 2.44
N SER A 278 12.24 9.15 2.75
CA SER A 278 11.50 9.89 1.75
C SER A 278 12.41 10.75 0.86
N LYS A 279 13.46 11.36 1.44
CA LYS A 279 14.48 12.09 0.68
C LYS A 279 15.28 11.17 -0.24
N GLN A 280 15.57 9.92 0.14
CA GLN A 280 16.20 8.97 -0.76
C GLN A 280 15.24 8.55 -1.89
N ALA A 281 14.01 8.22 -1.56
CA ALA A 281 13.00 7.81 -2.53
C ALA A 281 12.66 8.94 -3.53
N ARG A 282 12.65 10.22 -3.09
CA ARG A 282 12.46 11.40 -3.95
C ARG A 282 13.42 11.44 -5.14
N LYS A 283 14.63 10.87 -5.01
CA LYS A 283 15.62 10.82 -6.10
C LYS A 283 15.16 9.97 -7.30
N ARG A 284 14.16 9.11 -7.09
CA ARG A 284 13.57 8.30 -8.17
C ARG A 284 12.62 9.11 -9.05
N LEU A 285 11.99 10.14 -8.50
CA LEU A 285 11.07 11.00 -9.24
C LEU A 285 11.89 11.95 -10.15
N PRO A 286 11.64 11.99 -11.47
CA PRO A 286 12.28 12.96 -12.36
C PRO A 286 11.99 14.39 -11.92
N ASN A 287 13.01 15.24 -11.88
CA ASN A 287 12.89 16.58 -11.29
C ASN A 287 11.86 17.49 -11.98
N ASP A 288 11.59 17.28 -13.25
CA ASP A 288 10.60 18.00 -14.05
C ASP A 288 9.19 17.41 -13.98
N SER A 289 9.03 16.23 -13.38
CA SER A 289 7.73 15.59 -13.19
C SER A 289 6.84 16.32 -12.19
N TYR A 290 5.53 16.23 -12.36
CA TYR A 290 4.60 16.77 -11.37
C TYR A 290 4.70 16.03 -10.02
N SER A 291 4.97 14.73 -10.04
CA SER A 291 5.16 13.94 -8.81
C SER A 291 6.33 14.44 -7.96
N ALA A 292 7.45 14.78 -8.60
CA ALA A 292 8.59 15.38 -7.91
C ALA A 292 8.25 16.74 -7.29
N LYS A 293 7.56 17.59 -8.05
CA LYS A 293 7.17 18.94 -7.62
C LYS A 293 6.12 18.89 -6.51
N MET A 294 5.20 17.91 -6.53
CA MET A 294 4.23 17.65 -5.46
C MET A 294 4.94 17.30 -4.15
N TYR A 295 5.88 16.36 -4.19
CA TYR A 295 6.68 16.00 -3.01
C TYR A 295 7.43 17.23 -2.46
N ASP A 296 8.14 17.94 -3.32
CA ASP A 296 8.93 19.11 -2.93
C ASP A 296 8.05 20.23 -2.37
N PHE A 297 6.84 20.43 -2.91
CA PHE A 297 5.86 21.39 -2.44
C PHE A 297 5.36 21.06 -1.02
N VAL A 298 4.94 19.81 -0.79
CA VAL A 298 4.49 19.37 0.54
C VAL A 298 5.62 19.51 1.55
N ARG A 299 6.82 19.07 1.18
CA ARG A 299 7.99 19.15 2.05
C ARG A 299 8.35 20.59 2.41
N THR A 300 8.31 21.51 1.46
CA THR A 300 8.57 22.94 1.70
C THR A 300 7.57 23.51 2.70
N ASN A 301 6.30 23.21 2.56
CA ASN A 301 5.26 23.65 3.48
C ASN A 301 5.43 23.07 4.89
N TYR A 302 5.77 21.79 4.97
CA TYR A 302 6.09 21.12 6.24
C TYR A 302 7.29 21.79 6.94
N GLU A 303 8.38 22.02 6.22
CA GLU A 303 9.58 22.70 6.75
C GLU A 303 9.31 24.15 7.16
N ALA A 304 8.33 24.81 6.52
CA ALA A 304 7.85 26.15 6.88
C ALA A 304 6.84 26.17 8.03
N ASN A 305 6.53 25.01 8.64
CA ASN A 305 5.53 24.83 9.70
C ASN A 305 4.12 25.31 9.31
N ILE A 306 3.75 25.24 8.03
CA ILE A 306 2.38 25.47 7.59
C ILE A 306 1.52 24.30 8.09
N PRO A 307 0.34 24.51 8.70
CA PRO A 307 -0.54 23.43 9.14
C PRO A 307 -0.89 22.47 8.00
N TRP A 308 -1.06 21.18 8.31
CA TRP A 308 -1.32 20.16 7.31
C TRP A 308 -2.62 20.41 6.52
N GLU A 309 -3.65 20.93 7.18
CA GLU A 309 -4.92 21.28 6.53
C GLU A 309 -4.71 22.37 5.46
N GLN A 310 -3.91 23.38 5.77
CA GLN A 310 -3.58 24.44 4.81
C GLN A 310 -2.73 23.89 3.66
N THR A 311 -1.76 23.04 3.95
CA THR A 311 -0.94 22.40 2.91
C THR A 311 -1.81 21.53 1.98
N ARG A 312 -2.75 20.74 2.52
CA ARG A 312 -3.71 19.96 1.75
C ARG A 312 -4.58 20.86 0.87
N ASP A 313 -5.12 21.96 1.41
CA ASP A 313 -5.94 22.91 0.66
C ASP A 313 -5.12 23.61 -0.45
N MET A 314 -3.85 23.90 -0.19
CA MET A 314 -2.94 24.43 -1.21
C MET A 314 -2.66 23.42 -2.32
N ILE A 315 -2.49 22.12 -2.00
CA ILE A 315 -2.36 21.03 -2.97
C ILE A 315 -3.60 20.96 -3.85
N TYR A 316 -4.78 20.93 -3.26
CA TYR A 316 -6.05 20.94 -3.97
C TYR A 316 -6.13 22.09 -4.96
N ASN A 317 -5.88 23.31 -4.50
CA ASN A 317 -5.94 24.49 -5.35
C ASN A 317 -4.90 24.47 -6.47
N LYS A 318 -3.64 24.15 -6.14
CA LYS A 318 -2.52 24.19 -7.08
C LYS A 318 -2.68 23.12 -8.17
N TYR A 319 -2.98 21.89 -7.78
CA TYR A 319 -2.92 20.76 -8.71
C TYR A 319 -4.28 20.38 -9.27
N GLN A 320 -5.31 20.32 -8.46
CA GLN A 320 -6.62 19.88 -8.94
C GLN A 320 -7.44 21.01 -9.57
N VAL A 321 -7.35 22.24 -9.04
CA VAL A 321 -8.08 23.40 -9.57
C VAL A 321 -7.28 24.08 -10.68
N MET A 322 -6.04 24.51 -10.39
CA MET A 322 -5.20 25.28 -11.33
C MET A 322 -4.41 24.39 -12.30
N GLN A 323 -4.28 23.10 -12.02
CA GLN A 323 -3.59 22.12 -12.85
C GLN A 323 -2.16 22.53 -13.22
N GLU A 324 -1.42 23.04 -12.23
CA GLU A 324 -0.05 23.49 -12.41
C GLU A 324 0.94 22.34 -12.60
N ASP A 325 2.17 22.68 -12.96
CA ASP A 325 3.30 21.78 -13.11
C ASP A 325 3.10 20.64 -14.12
N GLY A 326 2.16 20.80 -15.06
CA GLY A 326 1.81 19.78 -16.05
C GLY A 326 0.83 18.71 -15.52
N TYR A 327 0.32 18.86 -14.30
CA TYR A 327 -0.75 18.02 -13.78
C TYR A 327 -2.09 18.45 -14.36
N ASN A 328 -2.61 17.70 -15.31
CA ASN A 328 -3.83 18.04 -16.06
C ASN A 328 -4.91 16.94 -16.01
N LEU A 329 -4.81 16.02 -15.02
CA LEU A 329 -5.70 14.86 -14.96
C LEU A 329 -7.15 15.25 -14.66
N THR A 330 -7.38 16.34 -13.94
CA THR A 330 -8.73 16.85 -13.67
C THR A 330 -9.48 17.20 -14.95
N SER A 331 -8.80 17.76 -15.95
CA SER A 331 -9.41 18.19 -17.23
C SER A 331 -9.51 17.06 -18.27
N LYS A 332 -8.91 15.89 -18.02
CA LYS A 332 -9.00 14.73 -18.93
C LYS A 332 -10.36 14.04 -18.90
N ASN A 333 -11.27 14.47 -18.06
CA ASN A 333 -12.61 13.90 -17.91
C ASN A 333 -12.60 12.36 -17.66
N LEU A 334 -11.60 11.91 -16.92
CA LEU A 334 -11.51 10.53 -16.45
C LEU A 334 -12.50 10.31 -15.30
N HIS A 335 -12.60 9.07 -14.80
CA HIS A 335 -13.49 8.73 -13.70
C HIS A 335 -13.40 9.76 -12.56
N CYS A 336 -14.56 10.23 -12.05
CA CYS A 336 -14.70 11.31 -11.03
C CYS A 336 -13.73 12.52 -11.24
N ASN A 337 -13.45 12.89 -12.48
CA ASN A 337 -12.53 13.99 -12.82
C ASN A 337 -11.12 13.80 -12.21
N GLY A 338 -10.63 12.56 -12.15
CA GLY A 338 -9.29 12.23 -11.68
C GLY A 338 -9.16 12.19 -10.15
N CYS A 339 -10.22 11.88 -9.41
CA CYS A 339 -10.15 11.69 -7.96
C CYS A 339 -9.22 10.54 -7.56
N PHE A 340 -9.11 9.48 -8.39
CA PHE A 340 -8.16 8.39 -8.27
C PHE A 340 -6.81 8.63 -8.96
N ALA A 341 -6.51 9.86 -9.35
CA ALA A 341 -5.23 10.12 -10.00
C ALA A 341 -4.06 9.93 -9.02
N ALA A 342 -3.02 9.23 -9.47
CA ALA A 342 -1.85 8.94 -8.65
C ALA A 342 -1.22 10.21 -8.04
N GLY A 343 -1.16 11.31 -8.81
CA GLY A 343 -0.52 12.54 -8.35
C GLY A 343 -1.18 13.18 -7.14
N ILE A 344 -2.49 13.43 -7.17
CA ILE A 344 -3.18 14.10 -6.07
C ILE A 344 -3.18 13.22 -4.81
N ASN A 345 -3.38 11.92 -4.96
CA ASN A 345 -3.32 10.95 -3.88
C ASN A 345 -1.89 10.80 -3.32
N PHE A 346 -0.87 10.85 -4.16
CA PHE A 346 0.52 10.91 -3.71
C PHE A 346 0.80 12.17 -2.89
N ALA A 347 0.36 13.32 -3.34
CA ALA A 347 0.56 14.57 -2.60
C ALA A 347 -0.12 14.52 -1.22
N SER A 348 -1.36 14.02 -1.15
CA SER A 348 -2.11 13.76 0.09
C SER A 348 -1.37 12.77 1.00
N SER A 349 -0.87 11.69 0.43
CA SER A 349 -0.08 10.68 1.12
C SER A 349 1.20 11.26 1.75
N ILE A 350 1.92 12.13 1.04
CA ILE A 350 3.09 12.81 1.60
C ILE A 350 2.71 13.79 2.72
N VAL A 351 1.52 14.40 2.69
CA VAL A 351 1.02 15.18 3.84
C VAL A 351 0.88 14.27 5.06
N SER A 352 0.17 13.14 4.95
CA SER A 352 0.02 12.18 6.05
C SER A 352 1.37 11.72 6.60
N LEU A 353 2.30 11.33 5.73
CA LEU A 353 3.62 10.86 6.11
C LEU A 353 4.43 11.88 6.91
N LEU A 354 4.56 13.10 6.38
CA LEU A 354 5.46 14.09 6.96
C LEU A 354 4.88 14.72 8.24
N TYR A 355 3.59 15.06 8.23
CA TYR A 355 2.94 15.70 9.37
C TYR A 355 2.56 14.74 10.48
N GLY A 356 2.48 13.45 10.21
CA GLY A 356 2.36 12.41 11.24
C GLY A 356 3.65 12.20 12.05
N GLU A 357 4.80 12.70 11.56
CA GLU A 357 6.10 12.72 12.26
C GLU A 357 6.53 11.36 12.84
N GLY A 358 6.10 10.27 12.22
CA GLY A 358 6.39 8.91 12.67
C GLY A 358 5.52 8.41 13.83
N ASN A 359 4.55 9.18 14.26
CA ASN A 359 3.49 8.71 15.14
C ASN A 359 2.42 8.02 14.30
N ILE A 360 2.26 6.70 14.47
CA ILE A 360 1.34 5.90 13.67
C ILE A 360 -0.11 6.40 13.78
N GLN A 361 -0.56 6.78 14.98
CA GLN A 361 -1.92 7.27 15.19
C GLN A 361 -2.15 8.60 14.48
N GLU A 362 -1.24 9.55 14.61
CA GLU A 362 -1.36 10.85 13.94
C GLU A 362 -1.22 10.71 12.40
N THR A 363 -0.36 9.81 11.92
CA THR A 363 -0.24 9.53 10.50
C THR A 363 -1.55 9.00 9.92
N ILE A 364 -2.16 8.02 10.59
CA ILE A 364 -3.46 7.46 10.18
C ILE A 364 -4.56 8.53 10.24
N LYS A 365 -4.66 9.29 11.35
CA LYS A 365 -5.66 10.37 11.47
C LYS A 365 -5.56 11.40 10.35
N ILE A 366 -4.35 11.86 10.06
CA ILE A 366 -4.14 12.85 9.00
C ILE A 366 -4.50 12.25 7.64
N GLY A 367 -4.10 11.02 7.35
CA GLY A 367 -4.45 10.33 6.11
C GLY A 367 -5.96 10.21 5.92
N THR A 368 -6.66 9.70 6.95
CA THR A 368 -8.13 9.57 6.99
C THR A 368 -8.84 10.91 6.74
N LEU A 369 -8.34 12.01 7.30
CA LEU A 369 -8.97 13.33 7.19
C LEU A 369 -8.52 14.13 5.95
N CYS A 370 -7.53 13.66 5.23
CA CYS A 370 -6.91 14.42 4.14
C CYS A 370 -7.81 14.52 2.91
N GLY A 371 -8.65 13.51 2.67
CA GLY A 371 -9.56 13.43 1.53
C GLY A 371 -9.02 12.58 0.38
N TRP A 372 -9.76 12.52 -0.70
CA TRP A 372 -9.58 11.64 -1.85
C TRP A 372 -9.66 10.17 -1.43
N ASP A 373 -8.76 9.35 -1.89
CA ASP A 373 -8.60 7.93 -1.59
C ASP A 373 -7.87 7.78 -0.26
N SER A 374 -8.59 7.95 0.84
CA SER A 374 -7.98 8.12 2.17
C SER A 374 -7.45 6.83 2.79
N ASP A 375 -7.93 5.69 2.38
CA ASP A 375 -7.46 4.37 2.82
C ASP A 375 -6.08 4.03 2.24
N ASN A 376 -5.75 4.48 1.05
CA ASN A 376 -4.43 4.30 0.46
C ASN A 376 -3.29 4.93 1.30
N PRO A 377 -3.26 6.25 1.59
CA PRO A 377 -2.19 6.81 2.41
C PRO A 377 -2.14 6.22 3.82
N THR A 378 -3.29 5.86 4.39
CA THR A 378 -3.32 5.25 5.72
C THR A 378 -2.79 3.83 5.69
N SER A 379 -3.22 3.00 4.74
CA SER A 379 -2.72 1.64 4.51
C SER A 379 -1.20 1.62 4.36
N THR A 380 -0.70 2.35 3.37
CA THR A 380 0.73 2.43 3.08
C THR A 380 1.55 2.85 4.30
N TRP A 381 1.21 3.96 4.96
CA TRP A 381 2.04 4.44 6.07
C TRP A 381 1.77 3.72 7.37
N GLY A 382 0.56 3.23 7.60
CA GLY A 382 0.25 2.34 8.71
C GLY A 382 1.08 1.06 8.63
N GLY A 383 1.21 0.50 7.44
CA GLY A 383 2.08 -0.63 7.16
C GLY A 383 3.57 -0.31 7.38
N LEU A 384 4.08 0.77 6.78
CA LEU A 384 5.49 1.15 6.91
C LEU A 384 5.91 1.45 8.36
N ILE A 385 5.09 2.18 9.11
CA ILE A 385 5.40 2.54 10.51
C ILE A 385 5.20 1.33 11.43
N GLY A 386 4.24 0.46 11.12
CA GLY A 386 4.02 -0.80 11.83
C GLY A 386 5.20 -1.78 11.71
N PHE A 387 5.92 -1.75 10.58
CA PHE A 387 7.19 -2.46 10.38
C PHE A 387 8.32 -1.86 11.22
#